data_7571ac80e2b1e4a6b2277e6561a9a38c
#
_entry.id   7571ac80e2b1e4a6b2277e6561a9a38c
#
_cell.length_a   1.000
_cell.length_b   1.000
_cell.length_c   1.000
_cell.angle_alpha   90.00
_cell.angle_beta   90.00
_cell.angle_gamma   90.00
#
_symmetry.space_group_name_H-M   'P 1'
#
loop_
_entity.id
_entity.type
_entity.pdbx_description
1 polymer ?
#
loop_
_entity_poly.entity_id
_entity_poly.type
_entity_poly.pdbx_seq_one_letter_code
_entity_poly.pdbx_strand_id
1 'polypeptide(L)'
;MRPDSLAVIGLGAIGGSLAWQARLAGIPSVVGYSPDCQDQVQALKSAAVHDIADTPARAVRGADLVVLAAPPAAVIALLDKLLPHLAPGALVTDVASIKAPIIARAVEVGLGSRFAGGHPFAGTHVSGWSGARPDRLKGAVVYICATGPEGDAAAREIMNFWESVLEAHPVRIDAAVHDAQLAWTSHLPQAVASALARTLALEPSLRGVSLGTGARDTTRLAASPAEMWVDIFLLNRAPVTEALTRAEGELARLRELIRTGDRAGLTRFLEEAGDFRRRFEGTETT
;
A
#
# COMPACT_ATOMS: atom_id res chain seq x y z
N MET A 1 7.63 -18.96 -8.18
CA MET A 1 8.83 -19.62 -7.58
C MET A 1 8.63 -19.84 -6.08
N ARG A 2 9.37 -20.82 -5.51
CA ARG A 2 9.55 -20.95 -4.07
C ARG A 2 11.04 -20.69 -3.78
N PRO A 3 11.39 -19.52 -3.20
CA PRO A 3 12.81 -19.22 -2.95
C PRO A 3 13.37 -20.08 -1.82
N ASP A 4 14.66 -20.43 -1.89
CA ASP A 4 15.38 -21.03 -0.77
C ASP A 4 15.80 -19.96 0.25
N SER A 5 16.04 -18.73 -0.25
CA SER A 5 16.44 -17.59 0.58
C SER A 5 15.62 -16.33 0.25
N LEU A 6 15.01 -15.77 1.29
CA LEU A 6 14.16 -14.58 1.26
C LEU A 6 14.76 -13.49 2.13
N ALA A 7 14.94 -12.30 1.57
CA ALA A 7 15.26 -11.10 2.33
C ALA A 7 14.03 -10.16 2.42
N VAL A 8 13.70 -9.69 3.62
CA VAL A 8 12.62 -8.73 3.85
C VAL A 8 13.17 -7.44 4.46
N ILE A 9 13.06 -6.36 3.71
CA ILE A 9 13.53 -5.03 4.13
C ILE A 9 12.34 -4.20 4.60
N GLY A 10 12.21 -4.08 5.91
CA GLY A 10 11.06 -3.53 6.63
C GLY A 10 10.24 -4.64 7.30
N LEU A 11 10.24 -4.64 8.65
CA LEU A 11 9.55 -5.66 9.47
C LEU A 11 8.31 -5.11 10.18
N GLY A 12 7.68 -4.08 9.58
CA GLY A 12 6.41 -3.56 10.05
C GLY A 12 5.23 -4.49 9.77
N ALA A 13 4.01 -3.95 9.81
CA ALA A 13 2.77 -4.73 9.69
C ALA A 13 2.71 -5.65 8.45
N ILE A 14 3.12 -5.18 7.28
CA ILE A 14 3.08 -5.97 6.03
C ILE A 14 4.34 -6.84 5.90
N GLY A 15 5.54 -6.24 5.97
CA GLY A 15 6.78 -7.00 5.79
C GLY A 15 7.01 -8.04 6.88
N GLY A 16 6.67 -7.72 8.14
CA GLY A 16 6.70 -8.69 9.25
C GLY A 16 5.71 -9.84 9.05
N SER A 17 4.49 -9.54 8.58
CA SER A 17 3.50 -10.57 8.25
C SER A 17 3.97 -11.49 7.12
N LEU A 18 4.56 -10.89 6.07
CA LEU A 18 5.10 -11.62 4.92
C LEU A 18 6.25 -12.55 5.37
N ALA A 19 7.20 -12.02 6.12
CA ALA A 19 8.33 -12.80 6.65
C ALA A 19 7.83 -13.97 7.51
N TRP A 20 6.87 -13.70 8.39
CA TRP A 20 6.31 -14.72 9.30
C TRP A 20 5.56 -15.81 8.52
N GLN A 21 4.70 -15.44 7.59
CA GLN A 21 3.98 -16.41 6.78
C GLN A 21 4.92 -17.24 5.89
N ALA A 22 5.92 -16.62 5.26
CA ALA A 22 6.93 -17.31 4.48
C ALA A 22 7.73 -18.31 5.32
N ARG A 23 8.06 -17.92 6.56
CA ARG A 23 8.73 -18.79 7.53
C ARG A 23 7.87 -20.01 7.88
N LEU A 24 6.59 -19.80 8.16
CA LEU A 24 5.63 -20.90 8.45
C LEU A 24 5.38 -21.78 7.24
N ALA A 25 5.42 -21.25 6.04
CA ALA A 25 5.35 -21.99 4.80
C ALA A 25 6.62 -22.83 4.51
N GLY A 26 7.65 -22.73 5.37
CA GLY A 26 8.87 -23.54 5.30
C GLY A 26 9.91 -23.03 4.29
N ILE A 27 10.01 -21.71 4.08
CA ILE A 27 11.15 -21.12 3.35
C ILE A 27 12.43 -21.36 4.18
N PRO A 28 13.47 -21.97 3.59
CA PRO A 28 14.65 -22.43 4.33
C PRO A 28 15.42 -21.30 5.01
N SER A 29 15.52 -20.12 4.38
CA SER A 29 16.19 -18.96 4.92
C SER A 29 15.33 -17.72 4.77
N VAL A 30 14.97 -17.05 5.87
CA VAL A 30 14.28 -15.75 5.89
C VAL A 30 15.12 -14.80 6.72
N VAL A 31 15.71 -13.79 6.10
CA VAL A 31 16.51 -12.75 6.73
C VAL A 31 15.75 -11.44 6.71
N GLY A 32 15.64 -10.78 7.86
CA GLY A 32 14.95 -9.52 8.00
C GLY A 32 15.90 -8.35 8.25
N TYR A 33 15.43 -7.15 7.90
CA TYR A 33 16.00 -5.89 8.35
C TYR A 33 14.88 -4.89 8.63
N SER A 34 14.99 -4.13 9.70
CA SER A 34 14.17 -2.94 9.98
C SER A 34 15.05 -1.82 10.55
N PRO A 35 14.80 -0.55 10.27
CA PRO A 35 15.46 0.55 10.99
C PRO A 35 15.01 0.63 12.46
N ASP A 36 13.86 0.06 12.79
CA ASP A 36 13.34 -0.01 14.15
C ASP A 36 13.84 -1.28 14.86
N CYS A 37 14.64 -1.10 15.90
CA CYS A 37 15.18 -2.21 16.71
C CYS A 37 14.07 -3.00 17.42
N GLN A 38 12.93 -2.39 17.76
CA GLN A 38 11.81 -3.08 18.38
C GLN A 38 11.17 -4.07 17.41
N ASP A 39 10.96 -3.65 16.14
CA ASP A 39 10.48 -4.54 15.08
C ASP A 39 11.41 -5.76 14.90
N GLN A 40 12.74 -5.52 14.90
CA GLN A 40 13.75 -6.58 14.80
C GLN A 40 13.65 -7.59 15.93
N VAL A 41 13.61 -7.10 17.17
CA VAL A 41 13.52 -7.94 18.36
C VAL A 41 12.25 -8.78 18.38
N GLN A 42 11.13 -8.18 18.00
CA GLN A 42 9.86 -8.88 17.99
C GLN A 42 9.78 -9.92 16.87
N ALA A 43 10.35 -9.63 15.69
CA ALA A 43 10.42 -10.58 14.57
C ALA A 43 11.21 -11.85 14.95
N LEU A 44 12.34 -11.69 15.64
CA LEU A 44 13.12 -12.82 16.16
C LEU A 44 12.35 -13.59 17.24
N LYS A 45 11.79 -12.91 18.25
CA LYS A 45 11.04 -13.53 19.34
C LYS A 45 9.83 -14.34 18.84
N SER A 46 9.19 -13.87 17.79
CA SER A 46 8.05 -14.55 17.16
C SER A 46 8.45 -15.65 16.18
N ALA A 47 9.75 -15.90 16.02
CA ALA A 47 10.30 -16.79 15.00
C ALA A 47 9.80 -16.49 13.57
N ALA A 48 9.52 -15.24 13.27
CA ALA A 48 9.07 -14.79 11.95
C ALA A 48 10.21 -14.70 10.93
N VAL A 49 11.43 -14.62 11.41
CA VAL A 49 12.66 -14.64 10.61
C VAL A 49 13.66 -15.63 11.21
N HIS A 50 14.61 -16.09 10.41
CA HIS A 50 15.74 -16.91 10.90
C HIS A 50 16.84 -16.03 11.48
N ASP A 51 17.05 -14.85 10.89
CA ASP A 51 18.11 -13.93 11.27
C ASP A 51 17.73 -12.49 10.99
N ILE A 52 18.40 -11.55 11.65
CA ILE A 52 18.31 -10.11 11.45
C ILE A 52 19.67 -9.58 10.98
N ALA A 53 19.69 -8.93 9.85
CA ALA A 53 20.87 -8.24 9.37
C ALA A 53 20.98 -6.84 10.02
N ASP A 54 22.19 -6.38 10.24
CA ASP A 54 22.49 -5.05 10.76
C ASP A 54 22.35 -3.93 9.72
N THR A 55 22.35 -4.29 8.43
CA THR A 55 22.14 -3.35 7.32
C THR A 55 21.27 -3.98 6.22
N PRO A 56 20.53 -3.16 5.44
CA PRO A 56 19.79 -3.67 4.29
C PRO A 56 20.68 -4.37 3.28
N ALA A 57 21.89 -3.86 3.06
CA ALA A 57 22.88 -4.44 2.14
C ALA A 57 23.33 -5.84 2.57
N ARG A 58 23.43 -6.11 3.87
CA ARG A 58 23.75 -7.45 4.37
C ARG A 58 22.55 -8.40 4.28
N ALA A 59 21.35 -7.89 4.51
CA ALA A 59 20.13 -8.70 4.43
C ALA A 59 19.91 -9.31 3.04
N VAL A 60 20.23 -8.59 1.97
CA VAL A 60 19.95 -9.03 0.59
C VAL A 60 21.04 -9.92 -0.02
N ARG A 61 22.18 -10.10 0.67
CA ARG A 61 23.28 -10.92 0.15
C ARG A 61 22.87 -12.39 0.06
N GLY A 62 22.96 -12.94 -1.15
CA GLY A 62 22.63 -14.34 -1.39
C GLY A 62 21.14 -14.67 -1.38
N ALA A 63 20.27 -13.67 -1.27
CA ALA A 63 18.83 -13.89 -1.35
C ALA A 63 18.38 -14.16 -2.80
N ASP A 64 17.50 -15.15 -2.98
CA ASP A 64 16.85 -15.43 -4.25
C ASP A 64 15.71 -14.45 -4.53
N LEU A 65 15.03 -14.04 -3.47
CA LEU A 65 13.94 -13.06 -3.51
C LEU A 65 14.17 -11.98 -2.45
N VAL A 66 14.08 -10.72 -2.86
CA VAL A 66 14.14 -9.55 -1.99
C VAL A 66 12.79 -8.84 -2.00
N VAL A 67 12.21 -8.63 -0.82
CA VAL A 67 10.95 -7.88 -0.64
C VAL A 67 11.24 -6.56 0.07
N LEU A 68 10.93 -5.44 -0.60
CA LEU A 68 11.06 -4.09 -0.07
C LEU A 68 9.73 -3.67 0.58
N ALA A 69 9.64 -3.78 1.90
CA ALA A 69 8.44 -3.49 2.68
C ALA A 69 8.60 -2.16 3.46
N ALA A 70 8.91 -1.10 2.73
CA ALA A 70 9.16 0.24 3.24
C ALA A 70 8.19 1.26 2.60
N PRO A 71 8.10 2.50 3.12
CA PRO A 71 7.38 3.59 2.46
C PRO A 71 7.85 3.82 1.02
N PRO A 72 6.99 4.32 0.11
CA PRO A 72 7.29 4.39 -1.32
C PRO A 72 8.59 5.14 -1.67
N ALA A 73 8.85 6.28 -1.04
CA ALA A 73 10.10 7.04 -1.27
C ALA A 73 11.34 6.26 -0.79
N ALA A 74 11.23 5.54 0.33
CA ALA A 74 12.30 4.68 0.82
C ALA A 74 12.55 3.48 -0.10
N VAL A 75 11.50 2.88 -0.68
CA VAL A 75 11.63 1.81 -1.70
C VAL A 75 12.43 2.32 -2.89
N ILE A 76 12.09 3.48 -3.44
CA ILE A 76 12.82 4.10 -4.56
C ILE A 76 14.31 4.28 -4.22
N ALA A 77 14.62 4.80 -3.03
CA ALA A 77 16.00 4.98 -2.59
C ALA A 77 16.75 3.65 -2.33
N LEU A 78 16.04 2.61 -1.91
CA LEU A 78 16.61 1.29 -1.66
C LEU A 78 17.00 0.57 -2.96
N LEU A 79 16.29 0.77 -4.06
CA LEU A 79 16.64 0.18 -5.36
C LEU A 79 18.06 0.54 -5.77
N ASP A 80 18.46 1.82 -5.63
CA ASP A 80 19.83 2.26 -5.92
C ASP A 80 20.87 1.64 -4.98
N LYS A 81 20.57 1.70 -3.69
CA LYS A 81 21.51 1.29 -2.66
C LYS A 81 21.77 -0.21 -2.63
N LEU A 82 20.75 -1.01 -2.97
CA LEU A 82 20.83 -2.47 -2.85
C LEU A 82 21.34 -3.15 -4.12
N LEU A 83 21.22 -2.51 -5.27
CA LEU A 83 21.65 -3.08 -6.56
C LEU A 83 23.05 -3.72 -6.53
N PRO A 84 24.11 -3.09 -5.96
CA PRO A 84 25.46 -3.66 -5.92
C PRO A 84 25.60 -4.89 -5.00
N HIS A 85 24.59 -5.13 -4.16
CA HIS A 85 24.61 -6.19 -3.12
C HIS A 85 23.71 -7.37 -3.44
N LEU A 86 22.89 -7.25 -4.49
CA LEU A 86 21.99 -8.33 -4.94
C LEU A 86 22.78 -9.51 -5.53
N ALA A 87 22.33 -10.71 -5.23
CA ALA A 87 22.87 -11.90 -5.88
C ALA A 87 22.57 -11.87 -7.40
N PRO A 88 23.45 -12.46 -8.24
CA PRO A 88 23.15 -12.68 -9.65
C PRO A 88 21.84 -13.46 -9.79
N GLY A 89 20.86 -12.91 -10.54
CA GLY A 89 19.56 -13.55 -10.73
C GLY A 89 18.53 -13.34 -9.62
N ALA A 90 18.88 -12.69 -8.52
CA ALA A 90 17.92 -12.34 -7.45
C ALA A 90 16.73 -11.57 -8.02
N LEU A 91 15.53 -12.00 -7.68
CA LEU A 91 14.30 -11.23 -7.95
C LEU A 91 14.04 -10.21 -6.85
N VAL A 92 13.50 -9.06 -7.24
CA VAL A 92 13.15 -7.99 -6.32
C VAL A 92 11.68 -7.63 -6.50
N THR A 93 10.99 -7.43 -5.40
CA THR A 93 9.61 -6.91 -5.37
C THR A 93 9.46 -5.92 -4.23
N ASP A 94 8.38 -5.17 -4.25
CA ASP A 94 7.98 -4.30 -3.14
C ASP A 94 6.55 -4.60 -2.68
N VAL A 95 6.08 -3.89 -1.65
CA VAL A 95 4.70 -3.97 -1.15
C VAL A 95 4.07 -2.58 -0.97
N ALA A 96 4.65 -1.56 -1.58
CA ALA A 96 4.18 -0.19 -1.46
C ALA A 96 2.84 0.04 -2.19
N SER A 97 2.12 1.09 -1.78
CA SER A 97 0.80 1.45 -2.34
C SER A 97 0.88 2.29 -3.62
N ILE A 98 2.06 2.61 -4.12
CA ILE A 98 2.32 3.34 -5.37
C ILE A 98 3.21 2.48 -6.26
N LYS A 99 2.94 2.42 -7.57
CA LYS A 99 3.65 1.53 -8.48
C LYS A 99 4.46 2.24 -9.56
N ALA A 100 3.88 3.20 -10.28
CA ALA A 100 4.51 3.77 -11.47
C ALA A 100 5.91 4.37 -11.19
N PRO A 101 6.15 5.20 -10.17
CA PRO A 101 7.48 5.74 -9.89
C PRO A 101 8.50 4.67 -9.46
N ILE A 102 8.06 3.63 -8.74
CA ILE A 102 8.91 2.52 -8.30
C ILE A 102 9.34 1.68 -9.50
N ILE A 103 8.40 1.34 -10.38
CA ILE A 103 8.66 0.62 -11.64
C ILE A 103 9.63 1.41 -12.52
N ALA A 104 9.38 2.71 -12.71
CA ALA A 104 10.28 3.57 -13.49
C ALA A 104 11.71 3.54 -12.92
N ARG A 105 11.85 3.65 -11.58
CA ARG A 105 13.17 3.59 -10.96
C ARG A 105 13.84 2.23 -11.11
N ALA A 106 13.10 1.12 -10.96
CA ALA A 106 13.65 -0.21 -11.15
C ALA A 106 14.21 -0.40 -12.57
N VAL A 107 13.53 0.11 -13.59
CA VAL A 107 14.03 0.10 -14.98
C VAL A 107 15.29 0.96 -15.13
N GLU A 108 15.28 2.19 -14.61
CA GLU A 108 16.43 3.13 -14.69
C GLU A 108 17.71 2.55 -14.08
N VAL A 109 17.60 1.81 -12.97
CA VAL A 109 18.76 1.20 -12.32
C VAL A 109 19.15 -0.16 -12.89
N GLY A 110 18.50 -0.62 -13.97
CA GLY A 110 18.81 -1.88 -14.64
C GLY A 110 18.24 -3.15 -13.99
N LEU A 111 17.21 -3.00 -13.15
CA LEU A 111 16.47 -4.13 -12.55
C LEU A 111 15.26 -4.57 -13.37
N GLY A 112 15.01 -4.01 -14.56
CA GLY A 112 13.79 -4.25 -15.33
C GLY A 112 13.44 -5.72 -15.52
N SER A 113 14.39 -6.58 -15.85
CA SER A 113 14.15 -8.02 -16.05
C SER A 113 14.00 -8.82 -14.74
N ARG A 114 14.30 -8.24 -13.58
CA ARG A 114 14.34 -8.91 -12.26
C ARG A 114 13.44 -8.27 -11.20
N PHE A 115 12.60 -7.30 -11.61
CA PHE A 115 11.70 -6.58 -10.71
C PHE A 115 10.25 -6.74 -11.16
N ALA A 116 9.34 -6.92 -10.21
CA ALA A 116 7.93 -6.62 -10.39
C ALA A 116 7.38 -6.01 -9.10
N GLY A 117 6.67 -4.89 -9.23
CA GLY A 117 6.07 -4.21 -8.09
C GLY A 117 4.87 -4.96 -7.54
N GLY A 118 4.76 -5.06 -6.23
CA GLY A 118 3.62 -5.64 -5.53
C GLY A 118 2.85 -4.60 -4.73
N HIS A 119 1.54 -4.81 -4.55
CA HIS A 119 0.71 -4.04 -3.62
C HIS A 119 -0.37 -4.94 -3.01
N PRO A 120 -0.18 -5.48 -1.80
CA PRO A 120 -1.20 -6.27 -1.12
C PRO A 120 -2.30 -5.39 -0.53
N PHE A 121 -3.56 -5.76 -0.76
CA PHE A 121 -4.73 -5.14 -0.13
C PHE A 121 -4.96 -5.77 1.26
N ALA A 122 -3.99 -5.60 2.14
CA ALA A 122 -3.99 -6.14 3.49
C ALA A 122 -3.61 -5.08 4.54
N GLY A 123 -3.90 -3.81 4.22
CA GLY A 123 -3.57 -2.66 5.05
C GLY A 123 -4.18 -2.71 6.44
N THR A 124 -3.52 -2.06 7.39
CA THR A 124 -3.99 -1.88 8.76
C THR A 124 -3.68 -0.45 9.21
N HIS A 125 -4.47 0.06 10.14
CA HIS A 125 -4.20 1.34 10.82
C HIS A 125 -3.11 1.22 11.90
N VAL A 126 -2.66 -0.01 12.20
CA VAL A 126 -1.60 -0.26 13.19
C VAL A 126 -0.26 -0.32 12.48
N SER A 127 0.65 0.58 12.83
CA SER A 127 2.02 0.66 12.29
C SER A 127 3.00 -0.25 13.05
N GLY A 128 4.15 -0.53 12.44
CA GLY A 128 5.22 -1.32 13.04
C GLY A 128 4.86 -2.80 13.21
N TRP A 129 5.67 -3.51 13.95
CA TRP A 129 5.49 -4.93 14.23
C TRP A 129 4.16 -5.27 14.91
N SER A 130 3.62 -4.38 15.75
CA SER A 130 2.33 -4.60 16.43
C SER A 130 1.17 -4.85 15.47
N GLY A 131 1.31 -4.44 14.23
CA GLY A 131 0.38 -4.75 13.15
C GLY A 131 0.67 -6.06 12.42
N ALA A 132 1.79 -6.74 12.68
CA ALA A 132 2.16 -7.98 11.98
C ALA A 132 1.35 -9.19 12.48
N ARG A 133 0.92 -10.05 11.55
CA ARG A 133 0.24 -11.32 11.83
C ARG A 133 0.57 -12.35 10.74
N PRO A 134 0.71 -13.63 11.09
CA PRO A 134 1.12 -14.67 10.12
C PRO A 134 0.05 -15.01 9.06
N ASP A 135 -1.21 -14.58 9.27
CA ASP A 135 -2.36 -14.84 8.41
C ASP A 135 -2.84 -13.61 7.63
N ARG A 136 -2.17 -12.46 7.79
CA ARG A 136 -2.61 -11.17 7.24
C ARG A 136 -2.76 -11.17 5.73
N LEU A 137 -1.89 -11.89 5.03
CA LEU A 137 -1.83 -11.89 3.58
C LEU A 137 -2.63 -13.03 2.94
N LYS A 138 -3.06 -13.99 3.75
CA LYS A 138 -3.85 -15.13 3.27
C LYS A 138 -5.19 -14.66 2.71
N GLY A 139 -5.48 -15.04 1.46
CA GLY A 139 -6.69 -14.63 0.74
C GLY A 139 -6.71 -13.16 0.30
N ALA A 140 -5.65 -12.37 0.62
CA ALA A 140 -5.62 -10.97 0.20
C ALA A 140 -5.36 -10.85 -1.31
N VAL A 141 -6.05 -9.91 -1.97
CA VAL A 141 -5.71 -9.51 -3.33
C VAL A 141 -4.38 -8.79 -3.32
N VAL A 142 -3.50 -9.12 -4.26
CA VAL A 142 -2.20 -8.47 -4.43
C VAL A 142 -2.04 -8.03 -5.87
N TYR A 143 -1.99 -6.74 -6.12
CA TYR A 143 -1.68 -6.24 -7.45
C TYR A 143 -0.20 -6.43 -7.77
N ILE A 144 0.09 -6.97 -8.97
CA ILE A 144 1.45 -7.18 -9.46
C ILE A 144 1.63 -6.40 -10.77
N CYS A 145 2.63 -5.52 -10.77
CA CYS A 145 2.98 -4.66 -11.91
C CYS A 145 4.35 -5.07 -12.47
N ALA A 146 4.38 -5.53 -13.70
CA ALA A 146 5.64 -5.79 -14.41
C ALA A 146 6.28 -4.48 -14.88
N THR A 147 7.59 -4.51 -15.11
CA THR A 147 8.38 -3.39 -15.64
C THR A 147 8.28 -3.24 -17.16
N GLY A 148 7.38 -3.95 -17.78
CA GLY A 148 7.23 -4.09 -19.23
C GLY A 148 7.48 -5.53 -19.68
N PRO A 149 7.63 -5.80 -20.99
CA PRO A 149 7.83 -7.16 -21.49
C PRO A 149 9.06 -7.88 -20.93
N GLU A 150 10.13 -7.15 -20.64
CA GLU A 150 11.34 -7.71 -20.03
C GLU A 150 11.12 -8.21 -18.60
N GLY A 151 10.19 -7.61 -17.84
CA GLY A 151 9.83 -8.00 -16.49
C GLY A 151 8.77 -9.08 -16.38
N ASP A 152 8.24 -9.58 -17.49
CA ASP A 152 7.14 -10.56 -17.50
C ASP A 152 7.51 -11.86 -16.79
N ALA A 153 8.75 -12.31 -16.93
CA ALA A 153 9.23 -13.53 -16.26
C ALA A 153 9.30 -13.31 -14.73
N ALA A 154 9.87 -12.19 -14.30
CA ALA A 154 9.92 -11.82 -12.89
C ALA A 154 8.52 -11.69 -12.29
N ALA A 155 7.60 -11.02 -12.99
CA ALA A 155 6.22 -10.87 -12.53
C ALA A 155 5.53 -12.23 -12.33
N ARG A 156 5.68 -13.19 -13.26
CA ARG A 156 5.13 -14.54 -13.09
C ARG A 156 5.70 -15.27 -11.87
N GLU A 157 7.02 -15.20 -11.67
CA GLU A 157 7.65 -15.85 -10.53
C GLU A 157 7.22 -15.22 -9.19
N ILE A 158 7.11 -13.88 -9.14
CA ILE A 158 6.63 -13.16 -7.98
C ILE A 158 5.14 -13.48 -7.71
N MET A 159 4.29 -13.55 -8.75
CA MET A 159 2.90 -14.01 -8.59
C MET A 159 2.84 -15.41 -7.99
N ASN A 160 3.64 -16.35 -8.51
CA ASN A 160 3.73 -17.71 -7.96
C ASN A 160 4.14 -17.71 -6.47
N PHE A 161 5.07 -16.84 -6.06
CA PHE A 161 5.44 -16.69 -4.65
C PHE A 161 4.26 -16.22 -3.79
N TRP A 162 3.54 -15.19 -4.22
CA TRP A 162 2.37 -14.69 -3.50
C TRP A 162 1.27 -15.74 -3.39
N GLU A 163 1.02 -16.50 -4.44
CA GLU A 163 -0.01 -17.55 -4.44
C GLU A 163 0.40 -18.77 -3.64
N SER A 164 1.57 -19.35 -3.92
CA SER A 164 1.95 -20.66 -3.37
C SER A 164 2.58 -20.60 -1.98
N VAL A 165 3.18 -19.48 -1.58
CA VAL A 165 3.85 -19.30 -0.28
C VAL A 165 2.99 -18.48 0.68
N LEU A 166 2.36 -17.42 0.18
CA LEU A 166 1.59 -16.51 1.00
C LEU A 166 0.07 -16.73 0.92
N GLU A 167 -0.38 -17.72 0.12
CA GLU A 167 -1.81 -18.05 -0.06
C GLU A 167 -2.67 -16.83 -0.40
N ALA A 168 -2.09 -15.86 -1.12
CA ALA A 168 -2.73 -14.63 -1.55
C ALA A 168 -3.28 -14.78 -2.98
N HIS A 169 -4.04 -13.82 -3.47
CA HIS A 169 -4.62 -13.78 -4.81
C HIS A 169 -3.92 -12.69 -5.65
N PRO A 170 -2.81 -13.02 -6.36
CA PRO A 170 -2.11 -12.06 -7.19
C PRO A 170 -2.92 -11.75 -8.46
N VAL A 171 -3.06 -10.45 -8.76
CA VAL A 171 -3.75 -9.94 -9.95
C VAL A 171 -2.77 -9.04 -10.71
N ARG A 172 -2.56 -9.34 -11.99
CA ARG A 172 -1.69 -8.51 -12.84
C ARG A 172 -2.42 -7.24 -13.27
N ILE A 173 -1.72 -6.10 -13.16
CA ILE A 173 -2.22 -4.79 -13.57
C ILE A 173 -1.05 -3.94 -14.11
N ASP A 174 -1.34 -3.01 -15.02
CA ASP A 174 -0.39 -1.97 -15.42
C ASP A 174 -0.18 -0.95 -14.29
N ALA A 175 1.07 -0.49 -14.11
CA ALA A 175 1.42 0.40 -13.00
C ALA A 175 0.69 1.76 -13.05
N ALA A 176 0.53 2.33 -14.25
CA ALA A 176 -0.18 3.60 -14.39
C ALA A 176 -1.69 3.43 -14.17
N VAL A 177 -2.25 2.32 -14.63
CA VAL A 177 -3.66 1.96 -14.38
C VAL A 177 -3.89 1.75 -12.88
N HIS A 178 -2.97 1.03 -12.20
CA HIS A 178 -3.00 0.85 -10.75
C HIS A 178 -3.06 2.20 -10.03
N ASP A 179 -2.10 3.09 -10.29
CA ASP A 179 -1.98 4.36 -9.58
C ASP A 179 -3.16 5.30 -9.89
N ALA A 180 -3.70 5.26 -11.12
CA ALA A 180 -4.91 5.97 -11.47
C ALA A 180 -6.15 5.45 -10.70
N GLN A 181 -6.33 4.13 -10.59
CA GLN A 181 -7.43 3.53 -9.82
C GLN A 181 -7.32 3.88 -8.32
N LEU A 182 -6.11 3.80 -7.74
CA LEU A 182 -5.87 4.10 -6.33
C LEU A 182 -6.10 5.59 -6.02
N ALA A 183 -5.89 6.49 -6.98
CA ALA A 183 -6.22 7.90 -6.81
C ALA A 183 -7.71 8.10 -6.45
N TRP A 184 -8.62 7.31 -7.04
CA TRP A 184 -10.06 7.38 -6.78
C TRP A 184 -10.49 6.57 -5.56
N THR A 185 -9.98 5.36 -5.42
CA THR A 185 -10.51 4.38 -4.45
C THR A 185 -9.83 4.46 -3.08
N SER A 186 -8.68 5.11 -2.99
CA SER A 186 -7.89 5.22 -1.77
C SER A 186 -7.46 6.67 -1.47
N HIS A 187 -6.79 7.33 -2.42
CA HIS A 187 -6.14 8.60 -2.15
C HIS A 187 -7.14 9.76 -2.02
N LEU A 188 -8.16 9.81 -2.87
CA LEU A 188 -9.24 10.79 -2.76
C LEU A 188 -10.01 10.66 -1.44
N PRO A 189 -10.49 9.46 -1.01
CA PRO A 189 -11.10 9.28 0.29
C PRO A 189 -10.24 9.79 1.46
N GLN A 190 -8.95 9.48 1.45
CA GLN A 190 -8.02 9.97 2.47
C GLN A 190 -7.89 11.49 2.46
N ALA A 191 -7.72 12.10 1.28
CA ALA A 191 -7.58 13.54 1.13
C ALA A 191 -8.84 14.27 1.62
N VAL A 192 -10.03 13.80 1.23
CA VAL A 192 -11.32 14.36 1.65
C VAL A 192 -11.52 14.22 3.16
N ALA A 193 -11.23 13.05 3.74
CA ALA A 193 -11.32 12.84 5.18
C ALA A 193 -10.37 13.77 5.96
N SER A 194 -9.15 13.96 5.44
CA SER A 194 -8.17 14.87 6.06
C SER A 194 -8.62 16.34 5.96
N ALA A 195 -9.14 16.76 4.81
CA ALA A 195 -9.66 18.12 4.61
C ALA A 195 -10.87 18.38 5.51
N LEU A 196 -11.81 17.42 5.61
CA LEU A 196 -12.96 17.50 6.49
C LEU A 196 -12.54 17.61 7.95
N ALA A 197 -11.64 16.74 8.42
CA ALA A 197 -11.14 16.77 9.79
C ALA A 197 -10.50 18.12 10.13
N ARG A 198 -9.68 18.66 9.21
CA ARG A 198 -9.06 19.97 9.36
C ARG A 198 -10.10 21.10 9.38
N THR A 199 -11.13 21.04 8.54
CA THR A 199 -12.22 22.02 8.53
C THR A 199 -12.97 22.04 9.86
N LEU A 200 -13.34 20.87 10.39
CA LEU A 200 -14.00 20.74 11.68
C LEU A 200 -13.11 21.25 12.83
N ALA A 201 -11.80 20.96 12.79
CA ALA A 201 -10.86 21.41 13.82
C ALA A 201 -10.69 22.94 13.86
N LEU A 202 -10.90 23.64 12.74
CA LEU A 202 -10.79 25.09 12.64
C LEU A 202 -12.09 25.84 13.01
N GLU A 203 -13.21 25.11 13.17
CA GLU A 203 -14.51 25.72 13.49
C GLU A 203 -14.63 26.02 14.99
N PRO A 204 -14.68 27.33 15.40
CA PRO A 204 -14.67 27.69 16.80
C PRO A 204 -15.89 27.20 17.60
N SER A 205 -17.04 27.04 16.92
CA SER A 205 -18.29 26.59 17.57
C SER A 205 -18.24 25.12 18.01
N LEU A 206 -17.27 24.36 17.54
CA LEU A 206 -17.06 22.94 17.89
C LEU A 206 -16.12 22.72 19.08
N ARG A 207 -15.59 23.80 19.70
CA ARG A 207 -14.71 23.67 20.87
C ARG A 207 -15.47 23.07 22.06
N GLY A 208 -15.00 21.90 22.52
CA GLY A 208 -15.63 21.17 23.63
C GLY A 208 -16.89 20.40 23.25
N VAL A 209 -17.26 20.38 21.97
CA VAL A 209 -18.41 19.60 21.49
C VAL A 209 -18.00 18.18 21.18
N SER A 210 -18.77 17.19 21.63
CA SER A 210 -18.58 15.79 21.25
C SER A 210 -19.05 15.57 19.82
N LEU A 211 -18.15 15.04 18.97
CA LEU A 211 -18.48 14.71 17.61
C LEU A 211 -19.40 13.48 17.54
N GLY A 212 -20.47 13.56 16.77
CA GLY A 212 -21.36 12.44 16.46
C GLY A 212 -20.69 11.36 15.60
N THR A 213 -21.38 10.22 15.45
CA THR A 213 -20.87 9.05 14.68
C THR A 213 -20.52 9.42 13.25
N GLY A 214 -21.36 10.20 12.55
CA GLY A 214 -21.11 10.61 11.17
C GLY A 214 -19.77 11.34 10.99
N ALA A 215 -19.44 12.30 11.90
CA ALA A 215 -18.16 12.98 11.84
C ALA A 215 -16.98 12.04 12.15
N ARG A 216 -17.14 11.12 13.10
CA ARG A 216 -16.10 10.14 13.45
C ARG A 216 -15.81 9.18 12.29
N ASP A 217 -16.85 8.64 11.67
CA ASP A 217 -16.71 7.67 10.59
C ASP A 217 -16.09 8.30 9.34
N THR A 218 -16.55 9.50 8.96
CA THR A 218 -16.06 10.20 7.77
C THR A 218 -14.64 10.76 7.95
N THR A 219 -14.19 11.06 9.16
CA THR A 219 -12.84 11.56 9.45
C THR A 219 -11.86 10.47 9.90
N ARG A 220 -12.28 9.22 10.03
CA ARG A 220 -11.46 8.11 10.55
C ARG A 220 -10.11 7.98 9.82
N LEU A 221 -10.11 8.12 8.50
CA LEU A 221 -8.89 8.02 7.69
C LEU A 221 -7.87 9.12 8.02
N ALA A 222 -8.30 10.29 8.49
CA ALA A 222 -7.41 11.40 8.83
C ALA A 222 -6.42 11.07 9.97
N ALA A 223 -6.64 10.01 10.73
CA ALA A 223 -5.73 9.53 11.78
C ALA A 223 -4.53 8.71 11.24
N SER A 224 -4.46 8.46 9.94
CA SER A 224 -3.36 7.73 9.32
C SER A 224 -2.03 8.50 9.40
N PRO A 225 -0.86 7.80 9.43
CA PRO A 225 0.46 8.44 9.53
C PRO A 225 0.71 9.45 8.39
N ALA A 226 1.00 10.70 8.75
CA ALA A 226 1.11 11.80 7.78
C ALA A 226 2.26 11.59 6.79
N GLU A 227 3.44 11.13 7.24
CA GLU A 227 4.61 10.93 6.38
C GLU A 227 4.34 9.97 5.22
N MET A 228 3.67 8.85 5.50
CA MET A 228 3.27 7.90 4.47
C MET A 228 2.37 8.54 3.40
N TRP A 229 1.40 9.35 3.83
CA TRP A 229 0.46 9.99 2.91
C TRP A 229 1.06 11.15 2.13
N VAL A 230 2.05 11.85 2.69
CA VAL A 230 2.83 12.84 1.95
C VAL A 230 3.53 12.19 0.75
N ASP A 231 4.22 11.07 0.96
CA ASP A 231 4.86 10.31 -0.12
C ASP A 231 3.84 9.88 -1.18
N ILE A 232 2.72 9.29 -0.76
CA ILE A 232 1.66 8.82 -1.67
C ILE A 232 1.12 9.98 -2.53
N PHE A 233 0.76 11.10 -1.91
CA PHE A 233 0.22 12.25 -2.64
C PHE A 233 1.23 12.87 -3.60
N LEU A 234 2.49 12.98 -3.20
CA LEU A 234 3.52 13.58 -4.04
C LEU A 234 3.93 12.66 -5.20
N LEU A 235 4.02 11.35 -4.98
CA LEU A 235 4.38 10.38 -6.01
C LEU A 235 3.24 10.08 -6.98
N ASN A 236 1.98 10.24 -6.55
CA ASN A 236 0.80 10.10 -7.42
C ASN A 236 0.10 11.44 -7.70
N ARG A 237 0.86 12.53 -7.77
CA ARG A 237 0.37 13.91 -7.77
C ARG A 237 -0.69 14.19 -8.82
N ALA A 238 -0.43 13.86 -10.08
CA ALA A 238 -1.34 14.22 -11.18
C ALA A 238 -2.71 13.52 -11.05
N PRO A 239 -2.81 12.20 -10.88
CA PRO A 239 -4.09 11.52 -10.66
C PRO A 239 -4.84 11.99 -9.41
N VAL A 240 -4.12 12.25 -8.30
CA VAL A 240 -4.73 12.74 -7.06
C VAL A 240 -5.28 14.15 -7.22
N THR A 241 -4.53 15.04 -7.90
CA THR A 241 -4.99 16.42 -8.17
C THR A 241 -6.23 16.40 -9.05
N GLU A 242 -6.28 15.55 -10.08
CA GLU A 242 -7.46 15.40 -10.93
C GLU A 242 -8.68 14.94 -10.12
N ALA A 243 -8.50 13.90 -9.29
CA ALA A 243 -9.58 13.37 -8.46
C ALA A 243 -10.11 14.44 -7.47
N LEU A 244 -9.22 15.20 -6.84
CA LEU A 244 -9.60 16.31 -5.95
C LEU A 244 -10.37 17.40 -6.70
N THR A 245 -9.93 17.81 -7.88
CA THR A 245 -10.62 18.82 -8.67
C THR A 245 -12.06 18.42 -9.00
N ARG A 246 -12.28 17.13 -9.33
CA ARG A 246 -13.65 16.64 -9.56
C ARG A 246 -14.49 16.62 -8.28
N ALA A 247 -13.91 16.21 -7.15
CA ALA A 247 -14.61 16.24 -5.87
C ALA A 247 -14.97 17.67 -5.43
N GLU A 248 -14.08 18.63 -5.66
CA GLU A 248 -14.35 20.05 -5.43
C GLU A 248 -15.54 20.55 -6.30
N GLY A 249 -15.61 20.11 -7.55
CA GLY A 249 -16.73 20.40 -8.45
C GLY A 249 -18.07 19.88 -7.89
N GLU A 250 -18.12 18.65 -7.39
CA GLU A 250 -19.33 18.08 -6.79
C GLU A 250 -19.71 18.78 -5.48
N LEU A 251 -18.75 19.18 -4.66
CA LEU A 251 -19.01 19.98 -3.45
C LEU A 251 -19.54 21.38 -3.82
N ALA A 252 -19.02 22.00 -4.87
CA ALA A 252 -19.53 23.29 -5.35
C ALA A 252 -20.97 23.16 -5.88
N ARG A 253 -21.28 22.09 -6.63
CA ARG A 253 -22.63 21.77 -7.10
C ARG A 253 -23.60 21.58 -5.93
N LEU A 254 -23.23 20.78 -4.96
CA LEU A 254 -24.05 20.55 -3.76
C LEU A 254 -24.34 21.87 -3.02
N ARG A 255 -23.31 22.70 -2.81
CA ARG A 255 -23.44 24.01 -2.18
C ARG A 255 -24.42 24.91 -2.95
N GLU A 256 -24.38 24.90 -4.30
CA GLU A 256 -25.27 25.71 -5.10
C GLU A 256 -26.73 25.25 -5.03
N LEU A 257 -26.97 23.94 -5.07
CA LEU A 257 -28.30 23.36 -4.88
C LEU A 257 -28.91 23.74 -3.50
N ILE A 258 -28.09 23.73 -2.44
CA ILE A 258 -28.51 24.16 -1.10
C ILE A 258 -28.81 25.65 -1.10
N ARG A 259 -27.94 26.48 -1.66
CA ARG A 259 -28.08 27.94 -1.69
C ARG A 259 -29.33 28.41 -2.45
N THR A 260 -29.68 27.73 -3.53
CA THR A 260 -30.86 28.04 -4.35
C THR A 260 -32.13 27.39 -3.85
N GLY A 261 -32.05 26.48 -2.88
CA GLY A 261 -33.21 25.72 -2.40
C GLY A 261 -33.78 24.74 -3.43
N ASP A 262 -32.99 24.30 -4.41
CA ASP A 262 -33.43 23.34 -5.43
C ASP A 262 -33.63 21.95 -4.83
N ARG A 263 -34.84 21.74 -4.28
CA ARG A 263 -35.21 20.46 -3.64
C ARG A 263 -35.11 19.27 -4.60
N ALA A 264 -35.56 19.43 -5.85
CA ALA A 264 -35.53 18.34 -6.83
C ALA A 264 -34.10 17.98 -7.22
N GLY A 265 -33.25 18.97 -7.43
CA GLY A 265 -31.83 18.78 -7.69
C GLY A 265 -31.11 18.10 -6.50
N LEU A 266 -31.39 18.52 -5.28
CA LEU A 266 -30.84 17.90 -4.07
C LEU A 266 -31.26 16.44 -3.94
N THR A 267 -32.53 16.13 -4.16
CA THR A 267 -33.03 14.75 -4.10
C THR A 267 -32.26 13.88 -5.09
N ARG A 268 -32.19 14.26 -6.36
CA ARG A 268 -31.42 13.51 -7.38
C ARG A 268 -29.95 13.33 -7.00
N PHE A 269 -29.28 14.37 -6.55
CA PHE A 269 -27.88 14.32 -6.13
C PHE A 269 -27.64 13.27 -5.04
N LEU A 270 -28.49 13.25 -4.02
CA LEU A 270 -28.37 12.31 -2.89
C LEU A 270 -28.75 10.88 -3.28
N GLU A 271 -29.76 10.71 -4.14
CA GLU A 271 -30.16 9.39 -4.67
C GLU A 271 -29.06 8.76 -5.52
N GLU A 272 -28.42 9.53 -6.43
CA GLU A 272 -27.27 9.08 -7.24
C GLU A 272 -26.09 8.61 -6.37
N ALA A 273 -25.78 9.37 -5.32
CA ALA A 273 -24.74 8.99 -4.35
C ALA A 273 -25.11 7.72 -3.56
N GLY A 274 -26.36 7.61 -3.13
CA GLY A 274 -26.87 6.45 -2.42
C GLY A 274 -26.89 5.18 -3.28
N ASP A 275 -27.24 5.31 -4.57
CA ASP A 275 -27.20 4.20 -5.53
C ASP A 275 -25.79 3.66 -5.77
N PHE A 276 -24.81 4.57 -5.85
CA PHE A 276 -23.41 4.17 -5.92
C PHE A 276 -23.01 3.34 -4.69
N ARG A 277 -23.32 3.82 -3.49
CA ARG A 277 -22.98 3.13 -2.24
C ARG A 277 -23.60 1.75 -2.14
N ARG A 278 -24.89 1.62 -2.44
CA ARG A 278 -25.62 0.34 -2.42
C ARG A 278 -25.04 -0.71 -3.39
N ARG A 279 -24.58 -0.28 -4.57
CA ARG A 279 -23.92 -1.20 -5.52
C ARG A 279 -22.61 -1.74 -4.97
N PHE A 280 -21.87 -0.93 -4.22
CA PHE A 280 -20.61 -1.34 -3.62
C PHE A 280 -20.78 -2.38 -2.51
N GLU A 281 -21.85 -2.27 -1.70
CA GLU A 281 -22.14 -3.24 -0.64
C GLU A 281 -22.54 -4.61 -1.19
N GLY A 282 -23.16 -4.67 -2.38
CA GLY A 282 -23.54 -5.93 -3.04
C GLY A 282 -22.40 -6.72 -3.65
N THR A 283 -21.19 -6.15 -3.77
CA THR A 283 -20.00 -6.81 -4.35
C THR A 283 -19.06 -7.42 -3.30
N GLU A 284 -19.26 -7.16 -2.01
CA GLU A 284 -18.45 -7.74 -0.93
C GLU A 284 -18.90 -9.17 -0.50
N THR A 285 -19.89 -9.75 -1.15
CA THR A 285 -20.53 -11.03 -0.73
C THR A 285 -20.30 -12.20 -1.70
N THR A 286 -19.26 -12.15 -2.57
CA THR A 286 -18.96 -13.29 -3.46
C THR A 286 -17.49 -13.70 -3.33
#